data_7ac2297e2fa9e921e952e52acdefa10b
#
_entry.id   7ac2297e2fa9e921e952e52acdefa10b
#
_cell.length_a   1.000
_cell.length_b   1.000
_cell.length_c   1.000
_cell.angle_alpha   90.00
_cell.angle_beta   90.00
_cell.angle_gamma   90.00
#
_symmetry.space_group_name_H-M   'P 1'
#
loop_
_entity.id
_entity.type
_entity.pdbx_description
1 polymer ?
#
loop_
_entity_poly.entity_id
_entity_poly.type
_entity_poly.pdbx_seq_one_letter_code
_entity_poly.pdbx_strand_id
1 'polypeptide(L)'
;MLFKTRLVFLLYLFLGTFTLTAQVSSISTFVYHRFGDDRFPSTNIKLEQFEAHLKYLKDNDYDVLTLSEALKRLEQDSFQRTAVLTIDDGYKTFFENALPLLKKYGFTATLFVNTETIGGSDYMDWQQIKSAQQAGIEIGNHSHSHAYFLNGIQQQFEEDLATSEELFTTNLGEKPQVYAYPYGEWNIEMVELIESKGYLGAVAQNSGVLYKEAPQFHLPRFPMSEAYAKLEDFISKLNTLPLRVSKSETKAINNAKPSINLEFQQENLNIDQLQCFVQGAECQKSMQLAAEGIVKLNVRPDRDLKRRRTLFTITIPDNNGKWHWFSYLWVIPSIEE
;
A
#
# COMPACT_ATOMS: atom_id res chain seq x y z
N MET A 1 24.45 42.85 67.24
CA MET A 1 23.17 42.24 66.88
C MET A 1 23.12 42.18 65.37
N LEU A 2 23.57 41.06 64.79
CA LEU A 2 23.68 40.90 63.30
C LEU A 2 22.50 40.11 62.79
N PHE A 3 21.63 40.74 62.03
CA PHE A 3 20.56 40.06 61.25
C PHE A 3 21.15 39.41 60.01
N LYS A 4 21.07 38.05 59.98
CA LYS A 4 21.38 37.26 58.78
C LYS A 4 20.11 37.10 57.95
N THR A 5 19.99 37.79 56.84
CA THR A 5 18.94 37.60 55.84
C THR A 5 19.26 36.34 55.02
N ARG A 6 18.41 35.33 55.15
CA ARG A 6 18.47 34.12 54.30
C ARG A 6 17.70 34.40 53.00
N LEU A 7 18.41 34.42 51.90
CA LEU A 7 17.86 34.47 50.53
C LEU A 7 17.42 33.07 50.14
N VAL A 8 16.11 32.85 49.99
CA VAL A 8 15.53 31.58 49.50
C VAL A 8 15.44 31.69 47.96
N PHE A 9 16.29 30.95 47.25
CA PHE A 9 16.16 30.75 45.82
C PHE A 9 15.07 29.73 45.53
N LEU A 10 13.92 30.14 44.98
CA LEU A 10 12.90 29.27 44.42
C LEU A 10 13.36 28.85 43.01
N LEU A 11 13.79 27.59 42.89
CA LEU A 11 14.09 26.96 41.61
C LEU A 11 12.76 26.53 40.97
N TYR A 12 12.30 27.27 39.97
CA TYR A 12 11.19 26.85 39.12
C TYR A 12 11.66 25.74 38.19
N LEU A 13 11.31 24.48 38.50
CA LEU A 13 11.44 23.37 37.56
C LEU A 13 10.36 23.53 36.47
N PHE A 14 10.76 23.95 35.30
CA PHE A 14 9.96 23.85 34.08
C PHE A 14 9.90 22.36 33.67
N LEU A 15 8.86 21.65 34.10
CA LEU A 15 8.50 20.35 33.54
C LEU A 15 7.91 20.58 32.16
N GLY A 16 8.77 20.61 31.15
CA GLY A 16 8.34 20.50 29.75
C GLY A 16 7.67 19.15 29.58
N THR A 17 6.38 19.15 29.28
CA THR A 17 5.66 17.95 28.83
C THR A 17 6.20 17.57 27.45
N PHE A 18 7.18 16.67 27.42
CA PHE A 18 7.53 15.98 26.19
C PHE A 18 6.32 15.11 25.81
N THR A 19 5.55 15.53 24.83
CA THR A 19 4.61 14.64 24.15
C THR A 19 5.43 13.58 23.45
N LEU A 20 5.44 12.37 24.00
CA LEU A 20 6.05 11.21 23.35
C LEU A 20 5.18 10.89 22.12
N THR A 21 5.58 11.38 20.95
CA THR A 21 4.95 10.95 19.69
C THR A 21 5.24 9.47 19.51
N ALA A 22 4.19 8.67 19.26
CA ALA A 22 4.35 7.24 19.04
C ALA A 22 5.19 7.03 17.77
N GLN A 23 6.41 6.53 17.94
CA GLN A 23 7.28 6.15 16.83
C GLN A 23 6.87 4.78 16.28
N VAL A 24 6.91 4.63 14.97
CA VAL A 24 6.61 3.39 14.24
C VAL A 24 7.73 3.07 13.26
N SER A 25 7.79 1.83 12.78
CA SER A 25 8.78 1.38 11.79
C SER A 25 8.10 0.79 10.54
N SER A 26 6.82 1.10 10.33
CA SER A 26 6.01 0.60 9.21
C SER A 26 4.99 1.63 8.78
N ILE A 27 4.56 1.56 7.52
CA ILE A 27 3.67 2.54 6.88
C ILE A 27 2.48 1.80 6.27
N SER A 28 1.27 2.22 6.61
CA SER A 28 0.05 1.74 5.97
C SER A 28 -0.18 2.47 4.65
N THR A 29 -0.34 1.72 3.57
CA THR A 29 -0.60 2.25 2.23
C THR A 29 -1.98 1.83 1.77
N PHE A 30 -2.73 2.78 1.24
CA PHE A 30 -4.10 2.61 0.80
C PHE A 30 -4.24 2.86 -0.69
N VAL A 31 -5.11 2.09 -1.36
CA VAL A 31 -5.43 2.31 -2.77
C VAL A 31 -6.90 2.66 -2.95
N TYR A 32 -7.10 3.76 -3.67
CA TYR A 32 -8.40 4.31 -4.12
C TYR A 32 -8.42 4.37 -5.64
N HIS A 33 -9.60 4.57 -6.23
CA HIS A 33 -9.74 4.75 -7.69
C HIS A 33 -10.71 5.90 -7.99
N ARG A 34 -12.02 5.74 -7.70
CA ARG A 34 -13.08 6.71 -7.98
C ARG A 34 -13.61 7.34 -6.70
N PHE A 35 -14.09 8.57 -6.78
CA PHE A 35 -14.54 9.36 -5.63
C PHE A 35 -15.92 9.97 -5.89
N GLY A 36 -16.97 9.42 -5.25
CA GLY A 36 -18.34 9.86 -5.39
C GLY A 36 -18.95 9.50 -6.76
N ASP A 37 -18.56 8.38 -7.33
CA ASP A 37 -19.08 7.86 -8.60
C ASP A 37 -19.87 6.57 -8.38
N ASP A 38 -21.10 6.66 -8.02
CA ASP A 38 -21.98 5.52 -7.67
C ASP A 38 -22.25 4.56 -8.84
N ARG A 39 -21.83 4.91 -10.08
CA ARG A 39 -21.90 4.02 -11.24
C ARG A 39 -21.01 2.79 -11.09
N PHE A 40 -19.93 2.90 -10.29
CA PHE A 40 -18.90 1.88 -10.16
C PHE A 40 -18.57 1.56 -8.68
N PRO A 41 -19.49 0.96 -7.92
CA PRO A 41 -19.35 0.77 -6.47
C PRO A 41 -18.14 -0.09 -6.07
N SER A 42 -17.66 -0.99 -6.94
CA SER A 42 -16.50 -1.84 -6.65
C SER A 42 -15.17 -1.07 -6.59
N THR A 43 -15.08 0.09 -7.24
CA THR A 43 -13.89 0.94 -7.28
C THR A 43 -14.13 2.33 -6.69
N ASN A 44 -15.37 2.66 -6.32
CA ASN A 44 -15.76 3.94 -5.76
C ASN A 44 -15.59 4.00 -4.24
N ILE A 45 -15.31 5.20 -3.74
CA ILE A 45 -15.51 5.56 -2.33
C ILE A 45 -16.46 6.76 -2.25
N LYS A 46 -17.40 6.75 -1.30
CA LYS A 46 -18.24 7.91 -1.03
C LYS A 46 -17.42 9.07 -0.47
N LEU A 47 -17.74 10.29 -0.86
CA LEU A 47 -16.96 11.47 -0.44
C LEU A 47 -16.93 11.64 1.08
N GLU A 48 -18.05 11.36 1.75
CA GLU A 48 -18.15 11.44 3.20
C GLU A 48 -17.21 10.41 3.89
N GLN A 49 -17.05 9.23 3.31
CA GLN A 49 -16.13 8.21 3.83
C GLN A 49 -14.68 8.65 3.61
N PHE A 50 -14.34 9.15 2.41
CA PHE A 50 -13.00 9.63 2.13
C PHE A 50 -12.63 10.82 3.04
N GLU A 51 -13.54 11.78 3.21
CA GLU A 51 -13.33 12.90 4.11
C GLU A 51 -13.17 12.46 5.56
N ALA A 52 -13.92 11.43 6.01
CA ALA A 52 -13.75 10.85 7.35
C ALA A 52 -12.36 10.23 7.55
N HIS A 53 -11.80 9.56 6.50
CA HIS A 53 -10.42 9.06 6.53
C HIS A 53 -9.40 10.20 6.70
N LEU A 54 -9.53 11.26 5.88
CA LEU A 54 -8.63 12.42 5.95
C LEU A 54 -8.71 13.12 7.31
N LYS A 55 -9.94 13.31 7.81
CA LYS A 55 -10.17 13.90 9.13
C LYS A 55 -9.50 13.07 10.23
N TYR A 56 -9.65 11.74 10.19
CA TYR A 56 -9.01 10.86 11.17
C TYR A 56 -7.48 10.98 11.16
N LEU A 57 -6.87 10.98 9.95
CA LEU A 57 -5.43 11.17 9.80
C LEU A 57 -4.97 12.50 10.40
N LYS A 58 -5.73 13.58 10.16
CA LYS A 58 -5.43 14.91 10.68
C LYS A 58 -5.55 14.99 12.20
N ASP A 59 -6.65 14.47 12.74
CA ASP A 59 -6.94 14.52 14.20
C ASP A 59 -5.97 13.64 15.02
N ASN A 60 -5.28 12.70 14.39
CA ASN A 60 -4.34 11.77 15.02
C ASN A 60 -2.88 12.00 14.62
N ASP A 61 -2.56 13.17 14.08
CA ASP A 61 -1.21 13.62 13.73
C ASP A 61 -0.42 12.65 12.84
N TYR A 62 -1.11 12.10 11.80
CA TYR A 62 -0.42 11.30 10.79
C TYR A 62 0.30 12.19 9.78
N ASP A 63 1.56 11.84 9.47
CA ASP A 63 2.23 12.31 8.28
C ASP A 63 1.61 11.58 7.07
N VAL A 64 1.07 12.32 6.11
CA VAL A 64 0.62 11.75 4.83
C VAL A 64 1.64 12.09 3.77
N LEU A 65 2.32 11.08 3.26
CA LEU A 65 3.44 11.21 2.32
C LEU A 65 3.06 10.67 0.94
N THR A 66 3.81 11.10 -0.06
CA THR A 66 3.85 10.42 -1.36
C THR A 66 4.54 9.07 -1.21
N LEU A 67 4.38 8.17 -2.19
CA LEU A 67 5.02 6.86 -2.13
C LEU A 67 6.54 6.98 -2.14
N SER A 68 7.12 7.84 -2.99
CA SER A 68 8.57 8.01 -3.03
C SER A 68 9.15 8.61 -1.75
N GLU A 69 8.43 9.53 -1.09
CA GLU A 69 8.81 10.06 0.23
C GLU A 69 8.72 8.98 1.32
N ALA A 70 7.68 8.15 1.27
CA ALA A 70 7.49 7.04 2.20
C ALA A 70 8.61 5.99 2.08
N LEU A 71 9.02 5.64 0.85
CA LEU A 71 10.15 4.74 0.61
C LEU A 71 11.45 5.27 1.24
N LYS A 72 11.73 6.57 1.09
CA LYS A 72 12.87 7.23 1.75
C LYS A 72 12.72 7.25 3.28
N ARG A 73 11.49 7.40 3.79
CA ARG A 73 11.20 7.39 5.24
C ARG A 73 11.48 6.02 5.86
N LEU A 74 11.20 4.92 5.13
CA LEU A 74 11.46 3.56 5.60
C LEU A 74 12.94 3.24 5.85
N GLU A 75 13.87 4.02 5.29
CA GLU A 75 15.30 3.88 5.61
C GLU A 75 15.66 4.29 7.04
N GLN A 76 14.79 5.04 7.72
CA GLN A 76 14.95 5.40 9.12
C GLN A 76 14.53 4.24 10.03
N ASP A 77 15.17 4.09 11.19
CA ASP A 77 14.85 3.00 12.14
C ASP A 77 13.50 3.21 12.82
N SER A 78 13.10 4.47 13.00
CA SER A 78 11.78 4.83 13.55
C SER A 78 11.36 6.23 13.11
N PHE A 79 10.05 6.44 12.96
CA PHE A 79 9.49 7.69 12.47
C PHE A 79 8.09 7.92 13.06
N GLN A 80 7.50 9.08 12.82
CA GLN A 80 6.13 9.39 13.21
C GLN A 80 5.12 8.53 12.44
N ARG A 81 3.90 8.41 12.98
CA ARG A 81 2.79 7.72 12.29
C ARG A 81 2.66 8.26 10.88
N THR A 82 2.77 7.38 9.91
CA THR A 82 2.80 7.73 8.50
C THR A 82 1.79 6.89 7.74
N ALA A 83 1.10 7.52 6.79
CA ALA A 83 0.21 6.86 5.83
C ALA A 83 0.53 7.31 4.40
N VAL A 84 0.28 6.44 3.43
CA VAL A 84 0.36 6.75 2.00
C VAL A 84 -1.01 6.52 1.38
N LEU A 85 -1.51 7.54 0.69
CA LEU A 85 -2.74 7.46 -0.09
C LEU A 85 -2.35 7.35 -1.56
N THR A 86 -2.70 6.23 -2.20
CA THR A 86 -2.47 6.03 -3.62
C THR A 86 -3.79 5.99 -4.37
N ILE A 87 -3.81 6.51 -5.58
CA ILE A 87 -4.99 6.54 -6.44
C ILE A 87 -4.60 5.93 -7.79
N ASP A 88 -5.35 4.97 -8.28
CA ASP A 88 -5.07 4.33 -9.56
C ASP A 88 -5.98 4.89 -10.67
N ASP A 89 -5.59 4.63 -11.91
CA ASP A 89 -6.29 4.85 -13.19
C ASP A 89 -6.41 6.31 -13.67
N GLY A 90 -6.23 7.31 -12.84
CA GLY A 90 -6.34 8.72 -13.27
C GLY A 90 -7.76 9.17 -13.62
N TYR A 91 -8.78 8.65 -12.93
CA TYR A 91 -10.17 9.07 -13.12
C TYR A 91 -10.39 10.55 -12.81
N LYS A 92 -11.25 11.21 -13.59
CA LYS A 92 -11.60 12.63 -13.44
C LYS A 92 -12.15 12.95 -12.05
N THR A 93 -12.85 12.01 -11.42
CA THR A 93 -13.39 12.15 -10.06
C THR A 93 -12.31 12.38 -8.99
N PHE A 94 -11.07 11.96 -9.23
CA PHE A 94 -9.96 12.35 -8.36
C PHE A 94 -9.73 13.87 -8.41
N PHE A 95 -9.62 14.44 -9.60
CA PHE A 95 -9.37 15.88 -9.78
C PHE A 95 -10.52 16.75 -9.26
N GLU A 96 -11.75 16.34 -9.58
CA GLU A 96 -12.95 17.09 -9.25
C GLU A 96 -13.34 17.02 -7.77
N ASN A 97 -13.17 15.84 -7.14
CA ASN A 97 -13.73 15.55 -5.81
C ASN A 97 -12.64 15.33 -4.74
N ALA A 98 -11.62 14.47 -5.01
CA ALA A 98 -10.64 14.10 -3.99
C ALA A 98 -9.57 15.18 -3.79
N LEU A 99 -9.05 15.77 -4.86
CA LEU A 99 -7.99 16.77 -4.78
C LEU A 99 -8.38 17.99 -3.95
N PRO A 100 -9.61 18.55 -4.05
CA PRO A 100 -10.06 19.63 -3.16
C PRO A 100 -10.06 19.23 -1.68
N LEU A 101 -10.44 17.97 -1.37
CA LEU A 101 -10.42 17.46 0.01
C LEU A 101 -8.98 17.29 0.51
N LEU A 102 -8.08 16.71 -0.28
CA LEU A 102 -6.66 16.61 0.07
C LEU A 102 -6.07 17.99 0.39
N LYS A 103 -6.33 19.00 -0.46
CA LYS A 103 -5.92 20.39 -0.21
C LYS A 103 -6.51 20.98 1.08
N LYS A 104 -7.80 20.72 1.36
CA LYS A 104 -8.47 21.17 2.58
C LYS A 104 -7.78 20.67 3.84
N TYR A 105 -7.30 19.42 3.85
CA TYR A 105 -6.61 18.81 4.99
C TYR A 105 -5.09 19.03 4.98
N GLY A 106 -4.53 19.61 3.92
CA GLY A 106 -3.10 19.83 3.74
C GLY A 106 -2.32 18.53 3.51
N PHE A 107 -2.94 17.59 2.80
CA PHE A 107 -2.37 16.27 2.50
C PHE A 107 -1.99 16.13 1.03
N THR A 108 -1.00 15.26 0.78
CA THR A 108 -0.59 14.81 -0.54
C THR A 108 -1.10 13.39 -0.83
N ALA A 109 -0.83 12.88 -2.03
CA ALA A 109 -1.11 11.51 -2.46
C ALA A 109 -0.22 11.16 -3.65
N THR A 110 -0.20 9.86 -4.04
CA THR A 110 0.42 9.40 -5.28
C THR A 110 -0.68 8.96 -6.24
N LEU A 111 -0.76 9.60 -7.41
CA LEU A 111 -1.72 9.31 -8.47
C LEU A 111 -1.04 8.51 -9.58
N PHE A 112 -1.41 7.24 -9.73
CA PHE A 112 -0.95 6.38 -10.81
C PHE A 112 -1.86 6.51 -12.03
N VAL A 113 -1.27 6.85 -13.17
CA VAL A 113 -2.02 7.16 -14.39
C VAL A 113 -1.64 6.20 -15.50
N ASN A 114 -2.62 5.61 -16.15
CA ASN A 114 -2.45 4.87 -17.40
C ASN A 114 -2.63 5.81 -18.58
N THR A 115 -1.64 5.87 -19.47
CA THR A 115 -1.53 6.99 -20.41
C THR A 115 -2.46 6.87 -21.64
N GLU A 116 -2.98 5.69 -21.97
CA GLU A 116 -3.92 5.49 -23.07
C GLU A 116 -5.28 6.15 -22.83
N THR A 117 -5.72 6.21 -21.58
CA THR A 117 -7.06 6.71 -21.24
C THR A 117 -7.12 8.23 -21.03
N ILE A 118 -5.96 8.90 -20.99
CA ILE A 118 -5.88 10.35 -20.73
C ILE A 118 -6.70 11.14 -21.75
N GLY A 119 -7.56 12.02 -21.26
CA GLY A 119 -8.47 12.81 -22.09
C GLY A 119 -9.77 12.09 -22.45
N GLY A 120 -9.95 10.83 -22.05
CA GLY A 120 -11.22 10.13 -22.16
C GLY A 120 -12.31 10.75 -21.26
N SER A 121 -13.56 10.43 -21.53
CA SER A 121 -14.73 11.07 -20.87
C SER A 121 -14.70 10.98 -19.34
N ASP A 122 -14.24 9.85 -18.80
CA ASP A 122 -14.17 9.58 -17.35
C ASP A 122 -12.77 9.84 -16.75
N TYR A 123 -11.80 10.22 -17.58
CA TYR A 123 -10.39 10.33 -17.19
C TYR A 123 -9.90 11.79 -17.24
N MET A 124 -8.88 12.08 -16.45
CA MET A 124 -8.19 13.36 -16.45
C MET A 124 -7.49 13.59 -17.79
N ASP A 125 -7.41 14.84 -18.20
CA ASP A 125 -6.50 15.27 -19.27
C ASP A 125 -5.12 15.65 -18.73
N TRP A 126 -4.14 15.88 -19.64
CA TRP A 126 -2.78 16.26 -19.25
C TRP A 126 -2.71 17.57 -18.48
N GLN A 127 -3.61 18.52 -18.73
CA GLN A 127 -3.65 19.79 -18.02
C GLN A 127 -4.11 19.58 -16.56
N GLN A 128 -5.10 18.73 -16.34
CA GLN A 128 -5.58 18.36 -15.01
C GLN A 128 -4.49 17.59 -14.22
N ILE A 129 -3.80 16.64 -14.87
CA ILE A 129 -2.68 15.90 -14.27
C ILE A 129 -1.55 16.86 -13.87
N LYS A 130 -1.15 17.77 -14.75
CA LYS A 130 -0.15 18.80 -14.45
C LYS A 130 -0.59 19.74 -13.32
N SER A 131 -1.87 20.09 -13.27
CA SER A 131 -2.42 20.90 -12.17
C SER A 131 -2.41 20.15 -10.83
N ALA A 132 -2.65 18.84 -10.84
CA ALA A 132 -2.53 17.99 -9.65
C ALA A 132 -1.07 17.90 -9.19
N GLN A 133 -0.12 17.71 -10.10
CA GLN A 133 1.32 17.70 -9.81
C GLN A 133 1.77 19.03 -9.17
N GLN A 134 1.34 20.17 -9.72
CA GLN A 134 1.63 21.51 -9.18
C GLN A 134 1.00 21.73 -7.79
N ALA A 135 -0.05 20.99 -7.48
CA ALA A 135 -0.69 20.99 -6.15
C ALA A 135 -0.01 20.06 -5.14
N GLY A 136 1.12 19.44 -5.50
CA GLY A 136 1.91 18.57 -4.63
C GLY A 136 1.51 17.09 -4.69
N ILE A 137 0.71 16.67 -5.68
CA ILE A 137 0.41 15.24 -5.92
C ILE A 137 1.57 14.62 -6.71
N GLU A 138 2.11 13.51 -6.22
CA GLU A 138 3.08 12.70 -6.97
C GLU A 138 2.37 11.99 -8.12
N ILE A 139 2.93 12.07 -9.33
CA ILE A 139 2.43 11.32 -10.47
C ILE A 139 3.25 10.03 -10.60
N GLY A 140 2.56 8.89 -10.58
CA GLY A 140 3.11 7.55 -10.78
C GLY A 140 2.69 6.97 -12.14
N ASN A 141 3.46 6.00 -12.64
CA ASN A 141 3.16 5.29 -13.88
C ASN A 141 2.26 4.08 -13.61
N HIS A 142 1.16 3.95 -14.37
CA HIS A 142 0.26 2.79 -14.31
C HIS A 142 0.15 2.08 -15.67
N SER A 143 1.26 1.98 -16.40
CA SER A 143 1.37 1.50 -17.78
C SER A 143 0.78 2.46 -18.84
N HIS A 144 0.85 2.07 -20.09
CA HIS A 144 0.11 2.74 -21.17
C HIS A 144 -1.29 2.17 -21.30
N SER A 145 -1.42 0.89 -21.63
CA SER A 145 -2.66 0.25 -22.06
C SER A 145 -3.50 -0.36 -20.94
N HIS A 146 -2.97 -0.42 -19.68
CA HIS A 146 -3.60 -1.14 -18.57
C HIS A 146 -3.96 -2.60 -18.91
N ALA A 147 -3.09 -3.30 -19.66
CA ALA A 147 -3.34 -4.66 -20.13
C ALA A 147 -3.01 -5.74 -19.06
N TYR A 148 -3.49 -6.95 -19.30
CA TYR A 148 -3.13 -8.15 -18.53
C TYR A 148 -1.79 -8.71 -19.04
N PHE A 149 -0.66 -8.13 -18.62
CA PHE A 149 0.68 -8.46 -19.13
C PHE A 149 1.11 -9.90 -18.85
N LEU A 150 0.57 -10.56 -17.83
CA LEU A 150 0.85 -11.97 -17.57
C LEU A 150 0.26 -12.93 -18.62
N ASN A 151 -0.62 -12.45 -19.51
CA ASN A 151 -1.14 -13.22 -20.65
C ASN A 151 -0.24 -13.10 -21.89
N GLY A 152 0.62 -12.10 -21.92
CA GLY A 152 1.48 -11.76 -23.05
C GLY A 152 2.92 -12.24 -22.88
N ILE A 153 3.77 -11.72 -23.77
CA ILE A 153 5.21 -11.89 -23.70
C ILE A 153 5.84 -10.63 -23.03
N GLN A 154 6.99 -10.80 -22.42
CA GLN A 154 7.70 -9.70 -21.75
C GLN A 154 7.92 -8.47 -22.64
N GLN A 155 8.18 -8.67 -23.92
CA GLN A 155 8.36 -7.59 -24.89
C GLN A 155 7.15 -6.64 -24.95
N GLN A 156 5.92 -7.14 -24.82
CA GLN A 156 4.72 -6.29 -24.80
C GLN A 156 4.67 -5.38 -23.59
N PHE A 157 5.11 -5.88 -22.43
CA PHE A 157 5.23 -5.06 -21.23
C PHE A 157 6.33 -3.99 -21.37
N GLU A 158 7.46 -4.34 -21.96
CA GLU A 158 8.56 -3.40 -22.21
C GLU A 158 8.17 -2.27 -23.18
N GLU A 159 7.48 -2.60 -24.29
CA GLU A 159 6.98 -1.63 -25.27
C GLU A 159 5.90 -0.71 -24.67
N ASP A 160 4.98 -1.25 -23.86
CA ASP A 160 3.95 -0.50 -23.14
C ASP A 160 4.56 0.48 -22.14
N LEU A 161 5.53 0.00 -21.34
CA LEU A 161 6.26 0.83 -20.40
C LEU A 161 7.01 1.97 -21.09
N ALA A 162 7.72 1.68 -22.19
CA ALA A 162 8.46 2.69 -22.95
C ALA A 162 7.51 3.75 -23.52
N THR A 163 6.35 3.35 -24.03
CA THR A 163 5.32 4.27 -24.54
C THR A 163 4.80 5.19 -23.43
N SER A 164 4.50 4.65 -22.25
CA SER A 164 4.04 5.47 -21.14
C SER A 164 5.12 6.44 -20.65
N GLU A 165 6.39 6.00 -20.52
CA GLU A 165 7.52 6.85 -20.11
C GLU A 165 7.75 8.02 -21.10
N GLU A 166 7.65 7.78 -22.39
CA GLU A 166 7.76 8.81 -23.43
C GLU A 166 6.64 9.86 -23.29
N LEU A 167 5.39 9.41 -23.11
CA LEU A 167 4.25 10.30 -22.95
C LEU A 167 4.34 11.15 -21.67
N PHE A 168 4.77 10.58 -20.55
CA PHE A 168 5.02 11.35 -19.31
C PHE A 168 6.14 12.37 -19.53
N THR A 169 7.27 11.97 -20.10
CA THR A 169 8.39 12.86 -20.34
C THR A 169 8.00 14.01 -21.28
N THR A 170 7.24 13.72 -22.33
CA THR A 170 6.78 14.74 -23.28
C THR A 170 5.81 15.75 -22.63
N ASN A 171 4.89 15.29 -21.79
CA ASN A 171 3.84 16.14 -21.26
C ASN A 171 4.19 16.76 -19.89
N LEU A 172 4.96 16.08 -19.04
CA LEU A 172 5.30 16.54 -17.69
C LEU A 172 6.77 16.95 -17.54
N GLY A 173 7.64 16.66 -18.54
CA GLY A 173 9.06 16.98 -18.52
C GLY A 173 9.96 15.92 -17.91
N GLU A 174 9.40 14.94 -17.22
CA GLU A 174 10.12 13.82 -16.61
C GLU A 174 9.23 12.57 -16.55
N LYS A 175 9.86 11.41 -16.43
CA LYS A 175 9.12 10.17 -16.18
C LYS A 175 8.83 10.03 -14.68
N PRO A 176 7.73 9.33 -14.30
CA PRO A 176 7.42 8.99 -12.92
C PRO A 176 8.51 8.16 -12.24
N GLN A 177 8.67 8.35 -10.94
CA GLN A 177 9.65 7.60 -10.13
C GLN A 177 9.09 6.32 -9.49
N VAL A 178 7.78 6.15 -9.48
CA VAL A 178 7.09 4.98 -8.89
C VAL A 178 6.12 4.37 -9.89
N TYR A 179 5.91 3.06 -9.76
CA TYR A 179 5.07 2.28 -10.67
C TYR A 179 3.94 1.56 -9.93
N ALA A 180 2.78 1.39 -10.54
CA ALA A 180 1.73 0.50 -10.07
C ALA A 180 1.42 -0.54 -11.17
N TYR A 181 1.47 -1.82 -10.81
CA TYR A 181 1.11 -2.88 -11.76
C TYR A 181 -0.40 -2.89 -12.02
N PRO A 182 -0.84 -2.86 -13.30
CA PRO A 182 -2.24 -3.06 -13.65
C PRO A 182 -2.81 -4.31 -12.97
N TYR A 183 -3.97 -4.16 -12.32
CA TYR A 183 -4.63 -5.22 -11.54
C TYR A 183 -3.79 -5.79 -10.37
N GLY A 184 -2.62 -5.22 -10.10
CA GLY A 184 -1.64 -5.73 -9.14
C GLY A 184 -0.92 -6.98 -9.59
N GLU A 185 -1.00 -7.35 -10.88
CA GLU A 185 -0.39 -8.55 -11.45
C GLU A 185 1.07 -8.29 -11.87
N TRP A 186 1.98 -9.12 -11.39
CA TRP A 186 3.41 -9.01 -11.68
C TRP A 186 4.08 -10.38 -11.73
N ASN A 187 5.23 -10.44 -12.39
CA ASN A 187 6.19 -11.55 -12.35
C ASN A 187 7.60 -11.00 -12.14
N ILE A 188 8.58 -11.89 -12.01
CA ILE A 188 9.95 -11.49 -11.71
C ILE A 188 10.59 -10.68 -12.84
N GLU A 189 10.27 -11.00 -14.09
CA GLU A 189 10.78 -10.32 -15.27
C GLU A 189 10.26 -8.87 -15.35
N MET A 190 9.00 -8.63 -14.97
CA MET A 190 8.43 -7.29 -14.87
C MET A 190 9.10 -6.51 -13.74
N VAL A 191 9.32 -7.14 -12.59
CA VAL A 191 10.03 -6.53 -11.45
C VAL A 191 11.44 -6.09 -11.86
N GLU A 192 12.23 -7.00 -12.45
CA GLU A 192 13.60 -6.72 -12.93
C GLU A 192 13.63 -5.59 -13.95
N LEU A 193 12.65 -5.53 -14.86
CA LEU A 193 12.55 -4.45 -15.84
C LEU A 193 12.29 -3.09 -15.15
N ILE A 194 11.29 -3.00 -14.26
CA ILE A 194 10.97 -1.77 -13.54
C ILE A 194 12.17 -1.28 -12.71
N GLU A 195 12.86 -2.19 -12.02
CA GLU A 195 14.07 -1.88 -11.28
C GLU A 195 15.18 -1.37 -12.21
N SER A 196 15.44 -2.05 -13.33
CA SER A 196 16.46 -1.67 -14.32
C SER A 196 16.22 -0.30 -14.95
N LYS A 197 14.96 0.12 -15.07
CA LYS A 197 14.55 1.44 -15.56
C LYS A 197 14.74 2.54 -14.51
N GLY A 198 15.17 2.21 -13.30
CA GLY A 198 15.50 3.17 -12.23
C GLY A 198 14.27 3.73 -11.50
N TYR A 199 13.16 3.00 -11.46
CA TYR A 199 12.06 3.32 -10.54
C TYR A 199 12.52 3.12 -9.10
N LEU A 200 11.97 3.93 -8.17
CA LEU A 200 12.27 3.83 -6.74
C LEU A 200 11.52 2.68 -6.08
N GLY A 201 10.40 2.26 -6.65
CA GLY A 201 9.59 1.16 -6.16
C GLY A 201 8.32 0.98 -6.97
N ALA A 202 7.66 -0.16 -6.75
CA ALA A 202 6.40 -0.46 -7.40
C ALA A 202 5.39 -1.07 -6.42
N VAL A 203 4.11 -0.82 -6.67
CA VAL A 203 3.00 -1.30 -5.84
C VAL A 203 2.15 -2.32 -6.57
N ALA A 204 1.68 -3.32 -5.83
CA ALA A 204 0.73 -4.33 -6.27
C ALA A 204 -0.66 -4.09 -5.63
N GLN A 205 -1.57 -5.07 -5.70
CA GLN A 205 -2.89 -4.99 -5.05
C GLN A 205 -3.11 -6.05 -3.96
N ASN A 206 -2.06 -6.73 -3.51
CA ASN A 206 -2.13 -7.48 -2.28
C ASN A 206 -2.15 -6.54 -1.08
N SER A 207 -2.89 -6.90 -0.03
CA SER A 207 -3.06 -6.05 1.16
C SER A 207 -1.91 -6.22 2.15
N GLY A 208 -1.48 -5.13 2.78
CA GLY A 208 -0.41 -5.19 3.78
C GLY A 208 0.19 -3.84 4.12
N VAL A 209 1.27 -3.89 4.85
CA VAL A 209 1.96 -2.74 5.44
C VAL A 209 3.38 -2.68 4.89
N LEU A 210 3.88 -1.49 4.58
CA LEU A 210 5.26 -1.27 4.15
C LEU A 210 6.19 -1.29 5.36
N TYR A 211 7.37 -1.88 5.19
CA TYR A 211 8.46 -1.87 6.16
C TYR A 211 9.80 -1.97 5.42
N LYS A 212 10.91 -1.65 6.11
CA LYS A 212 12.23 -1.48 5.50
C LYS A 212 12.70 -2.68 4.68
N GLU A 213 12.47 -3.90 5.18
CA GLU A 213 12.91 -5.15 4.52
C GLU A 213 11.88 -5.70 3.51
N ALA A 214 10.76 -4.99 3.29
CA ALA A 214 9.76 -5.43 2.31
C ALA A 214 10.32 -5.36 0.88
N PRO A 215 9.95 -6.32 0.02
CA PRO A 215 10.32 -6.25 -1.40
C PRO A 215 9.80 -4.96 -2.05
N GLN A 216 10.71 -4.09 -2.50
CA GLN A 216 10.42 -2.71 -2.88
C GLN A 216 9.64 -2.58 -4.21
N PHE A 217 9.64 -3.64 -5.04
CA PHE A 217 9.04 -3.60 -6.37
C PHE A 217 7.73 -4.41 -6.51
N HIS A 218 7.10 -4.78 -5.41
CA HIS A 218 5.72 -5.30 -5.38
C HIS A 218 5.06 -5.08 -4.02
N LEU A 219 5.09 -3.82 -3.58
CA LEU A 219 4.62 -3.37 -2.28
C LEU A 219 3.10 -3.55 -2.13
N PRO A 220 2.62 -3.93 -0.94
CA PRO A 220 1.20 -4.13 -0.69
C PRO A 220 0.46 -2.82 -0.45
N ARG A 221 -0.87 -2.82 -0.71
CA ARG A 221 -1.78 -1.70 -0.43
C ARG A 221 -3.13 -2.20 0.05
N PHE A 222 -3.74 -1.54 1.02
CA PHE A 222 -5.10 -1.85 1.45
C PHE A 222 -6.13 -1.19 0.54
N PRO A 223 -7.05 -1.95 -0.09
CA PRO A 223 -8.08 -1.36 -0.96
C PRO A 223 -9.14 -0.60 -0.13
N MET A 224 -9.58 0.54 -0.65
CA MET A 224 -10.58 1.43 -0.06
C MET A 224 -11.71 1.74 -1.05
N SER A 225 -12.45 0.71 -1.46
CA SER A 225 -13.74 0.88 -2.15
C SER A 225 -14.89 0.79 -1.14
N GLU A 226 -16.12 1.07 -1.55
CA GLU A 226 -17.30 1.14 -0.65
C GLU A 226 -17.41 -0.05 0.31
N ALA A 227 -17.10 -1.28 -0.14
CA ALA A 227 -17.14 -2.47 0.68
C ALA A 227 -16.12 -2.49 1.83
N TYR A 228 -15.02 -1.72 1.69
CA TYR A 228 -13.88 -1.72 2.61
C TYR A 228 -13.55 -0.33 3.18
N ALA A 229 -14.35 0.68 2.82
CA ALA A 229 -14.07 2.09 3.14
C ALA A 229 -14.70 2.57 4.45
N LYS A 230 -15.23 1.68 5.30
CA LYS A 230 -15.72 2.08 6.62
C LYS A 230 -14.58 2.64 7.45
N LEU A 231 -14.86 3.67 8.23
CA LEU A 231 -13.84 4.33 9.06
C LEU A 231 -13.18 3.36 10.04
N GLU A 232 -13.96 2.43 10.62
CA GLU A 232 -13.43 1.42 11.55
C GLU A 232 -12.43 0.49 10.86
N ASP A 233 -12.71 0.09 9.61
CA ASP A 233 -11.81 -0.74 8.80
C ASP A 233 -10.53 0.02 8.45
N PHE A 234 -10.64 1.29 8.07
CA PHE A 234 -9.50 2.16 7.80
C PHE A 234 -8.60 2.31 9.03
N ILE A 235 -9.19 2.59 10.21
CA ILE A 235 -8.47 2.69 11.48
C ILE A 235 -7.80 1.36 11.84
N SER A 236 -8.48 0.24 11.63
CA SER A 236 -7.90 -1.10 11.86
C SER A 236 -6.65 -1.31 11.00
N LYS A 237 -6.69 -0.93 9.70
CA LYS A 237 -5.54 -1.04 8.79
C LYS A 237 -4.39 -0.11 9.18
N LEU A 238 -4.67 1.10 9.65
CA LEU A 238 -3.65 2.01 10.16
C LEU A 238 -2.91 1.47 11.38
N ASN A 239 -3.55 0.62 12.19
CA ASN A 239 -2.97 0.00 13.38
C ASN A 239 -2.38 -1.40 13.14
N THR A 240 -2.43 -1.89 11.90
CA THR A 240 -1.88 -3.18 11.52
C THR A 240 -0.36 -3.10 11.41
N LEU A 241 0.34 -4.16 11.84
CA LEU A 241 1.78 -4.32 11.71
C LEU A 241 2.13 -5.31 10.60
N PRO A 242 3.32 -5.24 10.00
CA PRO A 242 3.75 -6.25 9.04
C PRO A 242 4.02 -7.58 9.73
N LEU A 243 3.53 -8.69 9.16
CA LEU A 243 4.11 -10.01 9.44
C LEU A 243 5.37 -10.12 8.58
N ARG A 244 6.55 -10.00 9.21
CA ARG A 244 7.85 -10.02 8.54
C ARG A 244 8.20 -11.44 8.12
N VAL A 245 8.03 -11.75 6.84
CA VAL A 245 8.35 -13.05 6.26
C VAL A 245 9.79 -13.03 5.79
N SER A 246 10.64 -13.91 6.35
CA SER A 246 12.04 -14.03 5.99
C SER A 246 12.25 -14.82 4.70
N LYS A 247 11.31 -15.71 4.37
CA LYS A 247 11.32 -16.52 3.17
C LYS A 247 9.89 -16.76 2.69
N SER A 248 9.64 -16.50 1.42
CA SER A 248 8.39 -16.83 0.75
C SER A 248 8.70 -17.65 -0.50
N GLU A 249 8.13 -18.84 -0.58
CA GLU A 249 8.21 -19.69 -1.77
C GLU A 249 6.81 -19.90 -2.32
N THR A 250 6.63 -19.55 -3.60
CA THR A 250 5.40 -19.79 -4.34
C THR A 250 5.70 -20.73 -5.51
N LYS A 251 4.80 -21.66 -5.78
CA LYS A 251 4.92 -22.51 -6.97
C LYS A 251 4.45 -21.78 -8.22
N ALA A 252 4.84 -22.33 -9.36
CA ALA A 252 4.63 -21.74 -10.67
C ALA A 252 3.21 -21.21 -10.93
N ILE A 253 3.13 -20.10 -11.63
CA ILE A 253 1.95 -19.51 -12.25
C ILE A 253 1.11 -20.57 -12.98
N ASN A 254 -0.20 -20.35 -13.15
CA ASN A 254 -1.17 -21.28 -13.74
C ASN A 254 -1.47 -22.54 -12.93
N ASN A 255 -1.19 -22.54 -11.64
CA ASN A 255 -1.59 -23.62 -10.75
C ASN A 255 -2.93 -23.26 -10.06
N ALA A 256 -3.98 -24.02 -10.36
CA ALA A 256 -5.28 -23.82 -9.74
C ALA A 256 -5.35 -24.22 -8.26
N LYS A 257 -4.38 -25.00 -7.79
CA LYS A 257 -4.26 -25.41 -6.37
C LYS A 257 -2.87 -25.10 -5.83
N PRO A 258 -2.52 -23.80 -5.68
CA PRO A 258 -1.18 -23.40 -5.22
C PRO A 258 -0.91 -23.80 -3.78
N SER A 259 0.37 -23.89 -3.46
CA SER A 259 0.87 -24.03 -2.09
C SER A 259 1.88 -22.91 -1.85
N ILE A 260 1.63 -22.09 -0.84
CA ILE A 260 2.50 -21.00 -0.43
C ILE A 260 3.21 -21.41 0.85
N ASN A 261 4.56 -21.39 0.85
CA ASN A 261 5.37 -21.66 2.00
C ASN A 261 5.96 -20.35 2.53
N LEU A 262 5.79 -20.11 3.81
CA LEU A 262 6.26 -18.91 4.49
C LEU A 262 7.16 -19.32 5.65
N GLU A 263 8.23 -18.55 5.89
CA GLU A 263 9.05 -18.63 7.08
C GLU A 263 9.10 -17.27 7.77
N PHE A 264 8.85 -17.23 9.09
CA PHE A 264 8.91 -16.02 9.90
C PHE A 264 9.28 -16.34 11.34
N GLN A 265 9.76 -15.34 12.09
CA GLN A 265 10.08 -15.48 13.52
C GLN A 265 8.80 -15.47 14.36
N GLN A 266 8.76 -16.34 15.38
CA GLN A 266 7.64 -16.39 16.32
C GLN A 266 7.53 -15.13 17.19
N GLU A 267 8.64 -14.47 17.46
CA GLU A 267 8.83 -13.35 18.41
C GLU A 267 7.55 -12.58 18.76
N ASN A 268 7.09 -12.69 20.01
CA ASN A 268 5.88 -12.04 20.55
C ASN A 268 4.56 -12.35 19.84
N LEU A 269 4.55 -13.21 18.81
CA LEU A 269 3.33 -13.57 18.07
C LEU A 269 2.58 -14.71 18.76
N ASN A 270 1.27 -14.57 18.85
CA ASN A 270 0.37 -15.63 19.34
C ASN A 270 0.00 -16.56 18.18
N ILE A 271 0.88 -17.52 17.86
CA ILE A 271 0.74 -18.39 16.70
C ILE A 271 -0.50 -19.30 16.76
N ASP A 272 -1.03 -19.60 17.95
CA ASP A 272 -2.26 -20.38 18.12
C ASP A 272 -3.49 -19.63 17.58
N GLN A 273 -3.43 -18.29 17.51
CA GLN A 273 -4.47 -17.44 16.95
C GLN A 273 -4.24 -17.06 15.48
N LEU A 274 -3.31 -17.73 14.80
CA LEU A 274 -3.07 -17.53 13.38
C LEU A 274 -4.33 -17.76 12.57
N GLN A 275 -4.74 -16.74 11.82
CA GLN A 275 -5.84 -16.80 10.86
C GLN A 275 -5.29 -16.86 9.44
N CYS A 276 -5.97 -17.61 8.60
CA CYS A 276 -5.62 -17.77 7.19
C CYS A 276 -6.89 -17.66 6.35
N PHE A 277 -6.85 -16.83 5.33
CA PHE A 277 -7.96 -16.60 4.42
C PHE A 277 -7.50 -16.79 2.98
N VAL A 278 -8.31 -17.51 2.20
CA VAL A 278 -8.16 -17.66 0.75
C VAL A 278 -9.45 -17.18 0.10
N GLN A 279 -9.35 -16.19 -0.76
CA GLN A 279 -10.54 -15.62 -1.41
C GLN A 279 -11.24 -16.67 -2.27
N GLY A 280 -12.51 -17.01 -1.93
CA GLY A 280 -13.34 -17.99 -2.68
C GLY A 280 -13.05 -19.47 -2.39
N ALA A 281 -12.21 -19.78 -1.39
CA ALA A 281 -11.93 -21.13 -0.93
C ALA A 281 -11.68 -21.14 0.59
N GLU A 282 -11.70 -22.33 1.20
CA GLU A 282 -11.23 -22.48 2.58
C GLU A 282 -9.69 -22.59 2.61
N CYS A 283 -9.08 -21.98 3.61
CA CYS A 283 -7.65 -22.09 3.81
C CYS A 283 -7.28 -23.35 4.57
N GLN A 284 -6.52 -24.23 3.95
CA GLN A 284 -5.83 -25.32 4.62
C GLN A 284 -4.44 -24.86 5.01
N LYS A 285 -4.09 -25.01 6.29
CA LYS A 285 -2.78 -24.62 6.81
C LYS A 285 -2.11 -25.78 7.55
N SER A 286 -0.79 -25.88 7.42
CA SER A 286 0.05 -26.68 8.31
C SER A 286 1.22 -25.84 8.79
N MET A 287 1.55 -25.96 10.07
CA MET A 287 2.55 -25.13 10.73
C MET A 287 3.50 -26.02 11.53
N GLN A 288 4.78 -25.69 11.47
CA GLN A 288 5.83 -26.31 12.26
C GLN A 288 6.70 -25.24 12.91
N LEU A 289 7.00 -25.40 14.17
CA LEU A 289 7.99 -24.60 14.87
C LEU A 289 9.36 -25.32 14.71
N ALA A 290 10.27 -24.68 13.97
CA ALA A 290 11.63 -25.14 13.79
C ALA A 290 12.55 -24.58 14.89
N ALA A 291 13.84 -24.93 14.83
CA ALA A 291 14.85 -24.37 15.73
C ALA A 291 14.89 -22.84 15.63
N GLU A 292 15.41 -22.17 16.66
CA GLU A 292 15.58 -20.71 16.74
C GLU A 292 14.27 -19.91 16.64
N GLY A 293 13.10 -20.52 16.95
CA GLY A 293 11.82 -19.85 16.93
C GLY A 293 11.28 -19.55 15.53
N ILE A 294 11.80 -20.21 14.49
CA ILE A 294 11.31 -20.07 13.11
C ILE A 294 10.00 -20.84 12.95
N VAL A 295 8.97 -20.17 12.53
CA VAL A 295 7.69 -20.77 12.12
C VAL A 295 7.74 -21.06 10.63
N LYS A 296 7.52 -22.33 10.26
CA LYS A 296 7.31 -22.75 8.86
C LYS A 296 5.83 -22.99 8.65
N LEU A 297 5.21 -22.16 7.82
CA LEU A 297 3.79 -22.18 7.52
C LEU A 297 3.59 -22.56 6.06
N ASN A 298 2.84 -23.64 5.81
CA ASN A 298 2.30 -23.96 4.49
C ASN A 298 0.82 -23.62 4.44
N VAL A 299 0.40 -22.91 3.41
CA VAL A 299 -1.01 -22.57 3.17
C VAL A 299 -1.41 -22.95 1.75
N ARG A 300 -2.64 -23.47 1.60
CA ARG A 300 -3.20 -23.86 0.30
C ARG A 300 -4.74 -23.76 0.32
N PRO A 301 -5.39 -23.61 -0.83
CA PRO A 301 -6.85 -23.73 -0.91
C PRO A 301 -7.28 -25.20 -0.70
N ASP A 302 -8.50 -25.41 -0.18
CA ASP A 302 -9.13 -26.74 -0.06
C ASP A 302 -9.54 -27.31 -1.43
N ARG A 303 -9.77 -26.44 -2.41
CA ARG A 303 -10.25 -26.74 -3.77
C ARG A 303 -9.49 -25.97 -4.83
N ASP A 304 -9.71 -26.32 -6.11
CA ASP A 304 -9.15 -25.58 -7.22
C ASP A 304 -9.71 -24.17 -7.28
N LEU A 305 -8.82 -23.19 -7.42
CA LEU A 305 -9.17 -21.80 -7.61
C LEU A 305 -9.77 -21.61 -9.01
N LYS A 306 -10.85 -20.84 -9.09
CA LYS A 306 -11.59 -20.57 -10.34
C LYS A 306 -11.60 -19.10 -10.73
N ARG A 307 -10.85 -18.28 -10.02
CA ARG A 307 -10.70 -16.84 -10.27
C ARG A 307 -9.31 -16.57 -10.82
N ARG A 308 -9.20 -15.59 -11.71
CA ARG A 308 -7.91 -15.12 -12.19
C ARG A 308 -7.01 -14.69 -11.03
N ARG A 309 -7.55 -13.88 -10.14
CA ARG A 309 -6.85 -13.35 -8.96
C ARG A 309 -7.46 -13.89 -7.68
N THR A 310 -6.62 -14.42 -6.82
CA THR A 310 -7.01 -14.90 -5.49
C THR A 310 -6.08 -14.35 -4.45
N LEU A 311 -6.63 -13.59 -3.49
CA LEU A 311 -5.86 -13.08 -2.37
C LEU A 311 -5.76 -14.14 -1.28
N PHE A 312 -4.52 -14.42 -0.87
CA PHE A 312 -4.17 -15.17 0.35
C PHE A 312 -3.83 -14.15 1.43
N THR A 313 -4.42 -14.29 2.61
CA THR A 313 -4.15 -13.40 3.74
C THR A 313 -3.86 -14.20 4.98
N ILE A 314 -2.77 -13.86 5.65
CA ILE A 314 -2.36 -14.41 6.94
C ILE A 314 -2.36 -13.28 7.96
N THR A 315 -3.02 -13.49 9.08
CA THR A 315 -3.00 -12.54 10.19
C THR A 315 -2.72 -13.25 11.51
N ILE A 316 -1.93 -12.61 12.36
CA ILE A 316 -1.53 -13.15 13.67
C ILE A 316 -1.53 -11.98 14.66
N PRO A 317 -2.22 -12.07 15.82
CA PRO A 317 -2.07 -11.06 16.85
C PRO A 317 -0.74 -11.26 17.61
N ASP A 318 -0.13 -10.16 18.06
CA ASP A 318 0.94 -10.21 19.03
C ASP A 318 0.40 -10.31 20.49
N ASN A 319 1.29 -10.44 21.45
CA ASN A 319 0.93 -10.52 22.88
C ASN A 319 0.31 -9.21 23.43
N ASN A 320 0.37 -8.11 22.67
CA ASN A 320 -0.26 -6.84 22.97
C ASN A 320 -1.60 -6.65 22.26
N GLY A 321 -2.07 -7.66 21.50
CA GLY A 321 -3.31 -7.64 20.75
C GLY A 321 -3.25 -6.89 19.41
N LYS A 322 -2.06 -6.49 18.94
CA LYS A 322 -1.91 -5.89 17.62
C LYS A 322 -1.81 -6.96 16.55
N TRP A 323 -2.52 -6.75 15.45
CA TRP A 323 -2.55 -7.68 14.33
C TRP A 323 -1.38 -7.47 13.40
N HIS A 324 -0.66 -8.55 13.08
CA HIS A 324 0.36 -8.61 12.06
C HIS A 324 -0.24 -9.21 10.78
N TRP A 325 0.12 -8.64 9.63
CA TRP A 325 -0.51 -8.91 8.34
C TRP A 325 0.51 -9.27 7.27
N PHE A 326 0.24 -10.34 6.55
CA PHE A 326 0.89 -10.69 5.29
C PHE A 326 -0.18 -11.08 4.29
N SER A 327 -0.02 -10.70 3.03
CA SER A 327 -0.84 -11.26 1.97
C SER A 327 -0.04 -11.48 0.68
N TYR A 328 -0.57 -12.34 -0.15
CA TYR A 328 -0.03 -12.67 -1.46
C TYR A 328 -1.16 -12.76 -2.47
N LEU A 329 -0.98 -12.14 -3.65
CA LEU A 329 -1.92 -12.22 -4.75
C LEU A 329 -1.51 -13.36 -5.67
N TRP A 330 -2.26 -14.46 -5.64
CA TRP A 330 -2.07 -15.56 -6.57
C TRP A 330 -2.81 -15.27 -7.87
N VAL A 331 -2.11 -15.44 -9.01
CA VAL A 331 -2.67 -15.16 -10.34
C VAL A 331 -2.66 -16.43 -11.19
N ILE A 332 -3.78 -16.68 -11.88
CA ILE A 332 -3.93 -17.74 -12.88
C ILE A 332 -4.23 -17.04 -14.22
N PRO A 333 -3.21 -16.67 -15.00
CA PRO A 333 -3.38 -15.85 -16.21
C PRO A 333 -4.31 -16.45 -17.25
N SER A 334 -4.45 -17.78 -17.30
CA SER A 334 -5.34 -18.47 -18.25
C SER A 334 -6.84 -18.33 -17.95
N ILE A 335 -7.22 -17.79 -16.80
CA ILE A 335 -8.63 -17.50 -16.46
C ILE A 335 -8.92 -16.06 -16.86
N GLU A 336 -9.96 -15.88 -17.69
CA GLU A 336 -10.50 -14.55 -18.02
C GLU A 336 -11.35 -13.99 -16.87
N GLU A 337 -11.34 -12.67 -16.68
CA GLU A 337 -12.20 -11.93 -15.73
C GLU A 337 -13.30 -11.16 -16.45
#